data_bfa5da5437f84084e9ef9b2fdc9d1263
#
_entry.id   bfa5da5437f84084e9ef9b2fdc9d1263
#
_cell.length_a   1.000
_cell.length_b   1.000
_cell.length_c   1.000
_cell.angle_alpha   90.00
_cell.angle_beta   90.00
_cell.angle_gamma   90.00
#
_symmetry.space_group_name_H-M   'P 1'
#
loop_
_entity.id
_entity.type
_entity.pdbx_description
1 polymer ?
#
loop_
_entity_poly.entity_id
_entity_poly.type
_entity_poly.pdbx_seq_one_letter_code
_entity_poly.pdbx_strand_id
1 'polypeptide(L)'
;KYLENGSWHNQFREQVVMRVDESIFSVLYAEGKGAPNASIRVLVGMMILKEGQGWSDGQLFENCEYNLLIRSALGLMSLEDAEPVPSTYYLFRRNLVDHAREHGEDLFKKCQDRITRDQVLEFDVSGKRVRMDSKLIGSNIAWLSRYELVHETLRLFIAEREEHIFKKSLPREVFALIESIQGEKGEKVVYRSTKEEIDIRMVELGKLMHRFIGLFNKHDYGRYATLKTVFEQQYSVG
;
A
#
# COMPACT_ATOMS: atom_id res chain seq x y z
N LYS A 1 2.00 34.85 -0.73
CA LYS A 1 2.55 33.50 -0.32
C LYS A 1 1.95 32.34 -1.12
N TYR A 2 0.64 32.33 -1.43
CA TYR A 2 0.01 31.24 -2.21
C TYR A 2 0.40 31.21 -3.69
N LEU A 3 0.96 32.29 -4.22
CA LEU A 3 1.29 32.46 -5.64
C LEU A 3 2.81 32.44 -5.91
N GLU A 4 3.63 32.08 -4.93
CA GLU A 4 5.07 31.92 -5.15
C GLU A 4 5.34 30.69 -6.03
N ASN A 5 5.87 30.92 -7.23
CA ASN A 5 6.11 29.87 -8.24
C ASN A 5 7.00 28.71 -7.75
N GLY A 6 7.80 28.91 -6.70
CA GLY A 6 8.66 27.88 -6.11
C GLY A 6 8.02 27.07 -4.98
N SER A 7 6.77 27.35 -4.57
CA SER A 7 6.11 26.61 -3.50
C SER A 7 5.71 25.21 -3.95
N TRP A 8 5.79 24.24 -3.03
CA TRP A 8 5.54 22.82 -3.34
C TRP A 8 4.16 22.58 -3.98
N HIS A 9 3.11 23.27 -3.53
CA HIS A 9 1.75 23.09 -4.03
C HIS A 9 1.60 23.60 -5.46
N ASN A 10 2.27 24.68 -5.85
CA ASN A 10 2.30 25.16 -7.23
C ASN A 10 3.11 24.21 -8.10
N GLN A 11 4.26 23.74 -7.61
CA GLN A 11 5.07 22.74 -8.32
C GLN A 11 4.29 21.44 -8.53
N PHE A 12 3.59 20.96 -7.50
CA PHE A 12 2.75 19.77 -7.63
C PHE A 12 1.64 19.95 -8.66
N ARG A 13 0.95 21.10 -8.64
CA ARG A 13 -0.07 21.40 -9.64
C ARG A 13 0.50 21.38 -11.06
N GLU A 14 1.58 22.10 -11.29
CA GLU A 14 2.17 22.26 -12.63
C GLU A 14 2.83 20.98 -13.14
N GLN A 15 3.57 20.31 -12.28
CA GLN A 15 4.38 19.15 -12.66
C GLN A 15 3.64 17.82 -12.61
N VAL A 16 2.51 17.74 -11.90
CA VAL A 16 1.72 16.52 -11.76
C VAL A 16 0.32 16.72 -12.31
N VAL A 17 -0.50 17.53 -11.63
CA VAL A 17 -1.95 17.61 -11.91
C VAL A 17 -2.23 18.09 -13.34
N MET A 18 -1.56 19.15 -13.79
CA MET A 18 -1.75 19.71 -15.12
C MET A 18 -1.20 18.83 -16.25
N ARG A 19 -0.32 17.87 -15.92
CA ARG A 19 0.25 16.92 -16.88
C ARG A 19 -0.54 15.61 -17.01
N VAL A 20 -1.58 15.44 -16.19
CA VAL A 20 -2.48 14.28 -16.33
C VAL A 20 -3.15 14.34 -17.69
N ASP A 21 -2.92 13.31 -18.50
CA ASP A 21 -3.63 13.11 -19.75
C ASP A 21 -4.95 12.35 -19.47
N GLU A 22 -6.03 13.09 -19.42
CA GLU A 22 -7.36 12.53 -19.13
C GLU A 22 -7.84 11.53 -20.18
N SER A 23 -7.31 11.60 -21.41
CA SER A 23 -7.68 10.66 -22.49
C SER A 23 -7.33 9.21 -22.17
N ILE A 24 -6.30 8.98 -21.35
CA ILE A 24 -5.91 7.64 -20.88
C ILE A 24 -7.06 6.96 -20.14
N PHE A 25 -7.88 7.74 -19.44
CA PHE A 25 -8.96 7.25 -18.59
C PHE A 25 -10.34 7.26 -19.29
N SER A 26 -10.40 7.69 -20.55
CA SER A 26 -11.67 7.75 -21.30
C SER A 26 -12.40 6.42 -21.37
N VAL A 27 -11.66 5.32 -21.40
CA VAL A 27 -12.19 3.95 -21.42
C VAL A 27 -12.98 3.56 -20.15
N LEU A 28 -12.83 4.31 -19.05
CA LEU A 28 -13.56 4.07 -17.80
C LEU A 28 -14.97 4.67 -17.80
N TYR A 29 -15.30 5.46 -18.80
CA TYR A 29 -16.55 6.23 -18.86
C TYR A 29 -17.31 5.95 -20.15
N ALA A 30 -18.63 5.75 -20.02
CA ALA A 30 -19.49 5.61 -21.18
C ALA A 30 -19.76 7.00 -21.80
N GLU A 31 -19.65 7.11 -23.11
CA GLU A 31 -19.96 8.34 -23.83
C GLU A 31 -21.44 8.75 -23.63
N GLY A 32 -21.66 10.00 -23.23
CA GLY A 32 -22.95 10.66 -23.26
C GLY A 32 -23.94 10.30 -22.15
N LYS A 33 -23.53 9.59 -21.09
CA LYS A 33 -24.44 9.25 -19.96
C LYS A 33 -23.83 9.64 -18.61
N GLY A 34 -24.45 10.57 -17.90
CA GLY A 34 -24.16 10.88 -16.50
C GLY A 34 -24.06 12.37 -16.19
N ALA A 35 -24.00 12.70 -14.88
CA ALA A 35 -23.63 14.02 -14.39
C ALA A 35 -22.21 14.40 -14.83
N PRO A 36 -21.86 15.69 -14.92
CA PRO A 36 -20.49 16.11 -15.22
C PRO A 36 -19.51 15.36 -14.31
N ASN A 37 -18.58 14.63 -14.91
CA ASN A 37 -17.60 13.89 -14.16
C ASN A 37 -16.73 14.87 -13.37
N ALA A 38 -16.40 14.52 -12.13
CA ALA A 38 -15.33 15.20 -11.42
C ALA A 38 -14.05 15.15 -12.26
N SER A 39 -13.24 16.23 -12.23
CA SER A 39 -12.01 16.30 -12.99
C SER A 39 -11.10 15.09 -12.67
N ILE A 40 -10.76 14.32 -13.67
CA ILE A 40 -9.86 13.17 -13.56
C ILE A 40 -8.49 13.61 -13.06
N ARG A 41 -8.03 14.80 -13.45
CA ARG A 41 -6.78 15.39 -12.95
C ARG A 41 -6.78 15.55 -11.45
N VAL A 42 -7.91 16.02 -10.89
CA VAL A 42 -8.07 16.16 -9.44
C VAL A 42 -8.06 14.80 -8.77
N LEU A 43 -8.80 13.82 -9.30
CA LEU A 43 -8.85 12.46 -8.75
C LEU A 43 -7.48 11.78 -8.73
N VAL A 44 -6.72 11.90 -9.83
CA VAL A 44 -5.34 11.37 -9.92
C VAL A 44 -4.42 12.13 -8.95
N GLY A 45 -4.52 13.45 -8.89
CA GLY A 45 -3.79 14.29 -7.93
C GLY A 45 -4.06 13.91 -6.48
N MET A 46 -5.33 13.65 -6.12
CA MET A 46 -5.73 13.19 -4.79
C MET A 46 -5.08 11.83 -4.45
N MET A 47 -5.08 10.87 -5.39
CA MET A 47 -4.43 9.58 -5.19
C MET A 47 -2.93 9.72 -4.93
N ILE A 48 -2.23 10.55 -5.72
CA ILE A 48 -0.78 10.78 -5.57
C ILE A 48 -0.47 11.48 -4.24
N LEU A 49 -1.24 12.52 -3.88
CA LEU A 49 -1.05 13.21 -2.59
C LEU A 49 -1.29 12.29 -1.41
N LYS A 50 -2.35 11.49 -1.46
CA LYS A 50 -2.66 10.53 -0.39
C LYS A 50 -1.50 9.59 -0.12
N GLU A 51 -0.98 8.94 -1.16
CA GLU A 51 0.13 7.99 -1.03
C GLU A 51 1.44 8.70 -0.65
N GLY A 52 1.73 9.84 -1.27
CA GLY A 52 2.94 10.61 -0.99
C GLY A 52 3.01 11.19 0.42
N GLN A 53 1.88 11.49 1.03
CA GLN A 53 1.78 12.03 2.38
C GLN A 53 1.48 10.94 3.43
N GLY A 54 1.14 9.71 2.99
CA GLY A 54 0.76 8.63 3.89
C GLY A 54 -0.58 8.86 4.60
N TRP A 55 -1.51 9.56 3.96
CA TRP A 55 -2.80 9.89 4.57
C TRP A 55 -3.78 8.73 4.53
N SER A 56 -4.61 8.66 5.57
CA SER A 56 -5.87 7.91 5.51
C SER A 56 -6.87 8.58 4.56
N ASP A 57 -7.91 7.85 4.14
CA ASP A 57 -8.96 8.43 3.29
C ASP A 57 -9.66 9.62 4.00
N GLY A 58 -9.90 9.53 5.31
CA GLY A 58 -10.47 10.63 6.09
C GLY A 58 -9.61 11.88 6.06
N GLN A 59 -8.29 11.73 6.28
CA GLN A 59 -7.34 12.84 6.20
C GLN A 59 -7.24 13.44 4.79
N LEU A 60 -7.33 12.61 3.73
CA LEU A 60 -7.36 13.10 2.37
C LEU A 60 -8.54 14.05 2.15
N PHE A 61 -9.76 13.60 2.48
CA PHE A 61 -10.96 14.41 2.26
C PHE A 61 -10.99 15.66 3.12
N GLU A 62 -10.61 15.56 4.40
CA GLU A 62 -10.47 16.71 5.29
C GLU A 62 -9.50 17.77 4.72
N ASN A 63 -8.33 17.33 4.22
CA ASN A 63 -7.38 18.23 3.60
C ASN A 63 -7.88 18.83 2.28
N CYS A 64 -8.61 18.08 1.46
CA CYS A 64 -9.21 18.59 0.23
C CYS A 64 -10.28 19.65 0.51
N GLU A 65 -11.03 19.51 1.61
CA GLU A 65 -12.09 20.43 2.01
C GLU A 65 -11.53 21.72 2.67
N TYR A 66 -10.63 21.56 3.65
CA TYR A 66 -10.25 22.67 4.53
C TYR A 66 -8.84 23.23 4.30
N ASN A 67 -7.98 22.56 3.55
CA ASN A 67 -6.60 22.99 3.38
C ASN A 67 -6.39 23.72 2.03
N LEU A 68 -6.29 25.03 2.08
CA LEU A 68 -6.10 25.86 0.87
C LEU A 68 -4.86 25.52 0.05
N LEU A 69 -3.79 25.01 0.69
CA LEU A 69 -2.58 24.60 -0.03
C LEU A 69 -2.83 23.31 -0.83
N ILE A 70 -3.58 22.37 -0.26
CA ILE A 70 -3.98 21.13 -0.93
C ILE A 70 -4.95 21.44 -2.07
N ARG A 71 -5.95 22.29 -1.83
CA ARG A 71 -6.86 22.75 -2.88
C ARG A 71 -6.08 23.38 -4.04
N SER A 72 -5.16 24.28 -3.74
CA SER A 72 -4.29 24.91 -4.76
C SER A 72 -3.42 23.89 -5.49
N ALA A 73 -2.86 22.89 -4.78
CA ALA A 73 -2.08 21.81 -5.37
C ALA A 73 -2.89 20.97 -6.36
N LEU A 74 -4.17 20.78 -6.07
CA LEU A 74 -5.12 20.04 -6.93
C LEU A 74 -5.69 20.88 -8.08
N GLY A 75 -5.42 22.18 -8.10
CA GLY A 75 -5.97 23.12 -9.10
C GLY A 75 -7.35 23.66 -8.75
N LEU A 76 -7.84 23.44 -7.53
CA LEU A 76 -9.07 24.02 -6.99
C LEU A 76 -8.75 25.43 -6.46
N MET A 77 -8.79 26.42 -7.34
CA MET A 77 -8.28 27.77 -7.06
C MET A 77 -9.30 28.68 -6.40
N SER A 78 -10.59 28.38 -6.58
CA SER A 78 -11.71 29.08 -5.94
C SER A 78 -12.25 28.27 -4.77
N LEU A 79 -12.83 28.94 -3.78
CA LEU A 79 -13.60 28.29 -2.72
C LEU A 79 -14.90 27.66 -3.25
N GLU A 80 -15.34 28.10 -4.42
CA GLU A 80 -16.52 27.57 -5.10
C GLU A 80 -16.20 26.32 -5.94
N ASP A 81 -14.90 26.04 -6.20
CA ASP A 81 -14.50 24.84 -6.92
C ASP A 81 -14.84 23.63 -6.06
N ALA A 82 -15.71 22.76 -6.56
CA ALA A 82 -16.14 21.56 -5.85
C ALA A 82 -15.02 20.49 -5.92
N GLU A 83 -14.61 19.99 -4.76
CA GLU A 83 -13.78 18.80 -4.68
C GLU A 83 -14.62 17.53 -4.97
N PRO A 84 -13.99 16.48 -5.52
CA PRO A 84 -14.66 15.21 -5.71
C PRO A 84 -15.16 14.63 -4.37
N VAL A 85 -16.45 14.29 -4.32
CA VAL A 85 -17.01 13.62 -3.14
C VAL A 85 -16.44 12.21 -2.96
N PRO A 86 -16.41 11.67 -1.74
CA PRO A 86 -15.83 10.36 -1.45
C PRO A 86 -16.34 9.23 -2.36
N SER A 87 -17.64 9.22 -2.67
CA SER A 87 -18.21 8.20 -3.56
C SER A 87 -17.63 8.24 -4.98
N THR A 88 -17.39 9.43 -5.53
CA THR A 88 -16.75 9.61 -6.84
C THR A 88 -15.30 9.11 -6.84
N TYR A 89 -14.56 9.44 -5.79
CA TYR A 89 -13.18 8.99 -5.63
C TYR A 89 -13.10 7.45 -5.53
N TYR A 90 -13.95 6.82 -4.72
CA TYR A 90 -13.97 5.36 -4.61
C TYR A 90 -14.44 4.67 -5.88
N LEU A 91 -15.43 5.26 -6.58
CA LEU A 91 -15.86 4.74 -7.87
C LEU A 91 -14.73 4.76 -8.90
N PHE A 92 -13.99 5.87 -8.98
CA PHE A 92 -12.83 5.98 -9.87
C PHE A 92 -11.77 4.92 -9.57
N ARG A 93 -11.40 4.76 -8.29
CA ARG A 93 -10.43 3.73 -7.86
C ARG A 93 -10.90 2.32 -8.21
N ARG A 94 -12.19 2.02 -7.99
CA ARG A 94 -12.76 0.72 -8.35
C ARG A 94 -12.67 0.47 -9.85
N ASN A 95 -13.07 1.44 -10.66
CA ASN A 95 -13.02 1.31 -12.12
C ASN A 95 -11.59 1.09 -12.62
N LEU A 96 -10.58 1.72 -12.03
CA LEU A 96 -9.16 1.47 -12.34
C LEU A 96 -8.77 0.02 -12.06
N VAL A 97 -9.15 -0.51 -10.89
CA VAL A 97 -8.83 -1.89 -10.49
C VAL A 97 -9.56 -2.89 -11.38
N ASP A 98 -10.83 -2.66 -11.67
CA ASP A 98 -11.65 -3.55 -12.50
C ASP A 98 -11.09 -3.57 -13.94
N HIS A 99 -10.76 -2.41 -14.52
CA HIS A 99 -10.12 -2.33 -15.82
C HIS A 99 -8.77 -3.08 -15.87
N ALA A 100 -7.94 -2.90 -14.85
CA ALA A 100 -6.66 -3.61 -14.78
C ALA A 100 -6.82 -5.14 -14.70
N ARG A 101 -7.86 -5.63 -14.00
CA ARG A 101 -8.18 -7.07 -13.92
C ARG A 101 -8.71 -7.62 -15.23
N GLU A 102 -9.57 -6.87 -15.91
CA GLU A 102 -10.24 -7.33 -17.13
C GLU A 102 -9.34 -7.25 -18.36
N HIS A 103 -8.52 -6.21 -18.45
CA HIS A 103 -7.71 -5.90 -19.63
C HIS A 103 -6.20 -6.08 -19.44
N GLY A 104 -5.74 -6.30 -18.20
CA GLY A 104 -4.31 -6.42 -17.88
C GLY A 104 -3.55 -5.09 -17.99
N GLU A 105 -4.23 -3.95 -18.13
CA GLU A 105 -3.64 -2.63 -18.32
C GLU A 105 -3.88 -1.74 -17.09
N ASP A 106 -2.80 -1.30 -16.44
CA ASP A 106 -2.85 -0.33 -15.33
C ASP A 106 -2.80 1.10 -15.88
N LEU A 107 -3.97 1.72 -16.00
CA LEU A 107 -4.11 3.08 -16.54
C LEU A 107 -3.44 4.13 -15.64
N PHE A 108 -3.46 3.92 -14.32
CA PHE A 108 -2.81 4.84 -13.39
C PHE A 108 -1.29 4.82 -13.57
N LYS A 109 -0.71 3.64 -13.65
CA LYS A 109 0.71 3.46 -13.96
C LYS A 109 1.07 4.06 -15.32
N LYS A 110 0.26 3.83 -16.35
CA LYS A 110 0.46 4.40 -17.69
C LYS A 110 0.49 5.93 -17.66
N CYS A 111 -0.40 6.55 -16.88
CA CYS A 111 -0.42 8.01 -16.68
C CYS A 111 0.85 8.48 -15.96
N GLN A 112 1.26 7.83 -14.88
CA GLN A 112 2.48 8.16 -14.15
C GLN A 112 3.73 8.02 -15.01
N ASP A 113 3.86 6.94 -15.78
CA ASP A 113 4.99 6.69 -16.68
C ASP A 113 5.09 7.80 -17.74
N ARG A 114 3.96 8.33 -18.24
CA ARG A 114 3.93 9.44 -19.18
C ARG A 114 4.41 10.74 -18.53
N ILE A 115 3.85 11.11 -17.38
CA ILE A 115 4.28 12.31 -16.62
C ILE A 115 5.77 12.24 -16.33
N THR A 116 6.26 11.10 -15.84
CA THR A 116 7.67 10.89 -15.53
C THR A 116 8.56 11.03 -16.77
N ARG A 117 8.14 10.50 -17.90
CA ARG A 117 8.89 10.63 -19.16
C ARG A 117 9.01 12.07 -19.60
N ASP A 118 7.92 12.82 -19.52
CA ASP A 118 7.91 14.24 -19.90
C ASP A 118 8.83 15.06 -18.96
N GLN A 119 8.81 14.76 -17.66
CA GLN A 119 9.70 15.39 -16.68
C GLN A 119 11.18 15.03 -16.91
N VAL A 120 11.50 13.78 -17.22
CA VAL A 120 12.85 13.32 -17.54
C VAL A 120 13.42 14.09 -18.73
N LEU A 121 12.60 14.32 -19.75
CA LEU A 121 13.01 15.10 -20.95
C LEU A 121 13.16 16.59 -20.62
N GLU A 122 12.23 17.17 -19.88
CA GLU A 122 12.24 18.60 -19.56
C GLU A 122 13.40 18.99 -18.63
N PHE A 123 13.68 18.14 -17.63
CA PHE A 123 14.74 18.42 -16.65
C PHE A 123 16.10 17.80 -17.00
N ASP A 124 16.24 17.23 -18.19
CA ASP A 124 17.47 16.55 -18.67
C ASP A 124 18.03 15.55 -17.64
N VAL A 125 17.13 14.73 -17.05
CA VAL A 125 17.51 13.74 -16.04
C VAL A 125 18.06 12.51 -16.73
N SER A 126 19.36 12.26 -16.60
CA SER A 126 20.03 11.16 -17.30
C SER A 126 19.64 9.75 -16.83
N GLY A 127 18.96 9.60 -15.71
CA GLY A 127 18.64 8.31 -15.10
C GLY A 127 19.84 7.46 -14.68
N LYS A 128 21.06 7.86 -15.01
CA LYS A 128 22.31 7.11 -14.70
C LYS A 128 22.74 7.21 -13.24
N ARG A 129 22.16 8.14 -12.49
CA ARG A 129 22.40 8.30 -11.04
C ARG A 129 21.05 8.44 -10.36
N VAL A 130 20.57 7.35 -9.80
CA VAL A 130 19.41 7.37 -8.90
C VAL A 130 19.95 7.56 -7.50
N ARG A 131 19.69 8.74 -6.90
CA ARG A 131 19.85 8.90 -5.47
C ARG A 131 18.59 8.34 -4.82
N MET A 132 18.64 7.11 -4.41
CA MET A 132 17.65 6.58 -3.48
C MET A 132 18.02 7.17 -2.10
N ASP A 133 17.36 8.25 -1.73
CA ASP A 133 17.28 8.63 -0.34
C ASP A 133 16.28 7.66 0.32
N SER A 134 16.75 6.45 0.55
CA SER A 134 16.14 5.59 1.53
C SER A 134 16.43 6.26 2.86
N LYS A 135 15.61 7.26 3.22
CA LYS A 135 15.39 7.53 4.62
C LYS A 135 14.96 6.15 5.13
N LEU A 136 15.89 5.46 5.76
CA LEU A 136 15.56 4.37 6.64
C LEU A 136 14.50 4.98 7.55
N ILE A 137 13.24 4.74 7.23
CA ILE A 137 12.20 4.86 8.20
C ILE A 137 12.51 3.69 9.13
N GLY A 138 13.55 3.88 9.95
CA GLY A 138 13.78 3.14 11.18
C GLY A 138 12.69 3.52 12.15
N SER A 139 11.51 3.73 11.59
CA SER A 139 10.30 3.92 12.33
C SER A 139 9.88 2.55 12.81
N ASN A 140 9.39 2.52 14.01
CA ASN A 140 8.68 1.37 14.57
C ASN A 140 7.71 0.70 13.58
N ILE A 141 7.17 1.44 12.61
CA ILE A 141 6.26 0.99 11.54
C ILE A 141 6.85 -0.14 10.69
N ALA A 142 8.12 -0.08 10.26
CA ALA A 142 8.70 -1.15 9.46
C ALA A 142 8.87 -2.45 10.25
N TRP A 143 9.17 -2.36 11.55
CA TRP A 143 9.23 -3.49 12.45
C TRP A 143 7.86 -4.07 12.74
N LEU A 144 6.88 -3.18 12.93
CA LEU A 144 5.50 -3.52 13.16
C LEU A 144 4.93 -4.30 11.98
N SER A 145 5.08 -3.77 10.76
CA SER A 145 4.62 -4.41 9.52
C SER A 145 5.28 -5.76 9.27
N ARG A 146 6.57 -5.90 9.62
CA ARG A 146 7.30 -7.16 9.47
C ARG A 146 6.77 -8.23 10.42
N TYR A 147 6.57 -7.88 11.68
CA TYR A 147 6.00 -8.80 12.66
C TYR A 147 4.58 -9.21 12.28
N GLU A 148 3.74 -8.24 11.92
CA GLU A 148 2.36 -8.48 11.50
C GLU A 148 2.29 -9.41 10.28
N LEU A 149 3.15 -9.20 9.27
CA LEU A 149 3.23 -10.06 8.09
C LEU A 149 3.53 -11.51 8.46
N VAL A 150 4.56 -11.73 9.28
CA VAL A 150 4.98 -13.08 9.70
C VAL A 150 3.90 -13.73 10.56
N HIS A 151 3.36 -12.98 11.52
CA HIS A 151 2.32 -13.45 12.44
C HIS A 151 1.04 -13.83 11.67
N GLU A 152 0.55 -12.97 10.78
CA GLU A 152 -0.66 -13.22 10.00
C GLU A 152 -0.48 -14.38 9.01
N THR A 153 0.69 -14.49 8.40
CA THR A 153 1.02 -15.63 7.53
C THR A 153 0.92 -16.95 8.30
N LEU A 154 1.49 -17.01 9.51
CA LEU A 154 1.39 -18.17 10.38
C LEU A 154 -0.06 -18.43 10.82
N ARG A 155 -0.77 -17.40 11.27
CA ARG A 155 -2.15 -17.50 11.72
C ARG A 155 -3.05 -18.10 10.64
N LEU A 156 -2.94 -17.60 9.41
CA LEU A 156 -3.71 -18.09 8.27
C LEU A 156 -3.29 -19.50 7.85
N PHE A 157 -1.99 -19.83 7.93
CA PHE A 157 -1.51 -21.18 7.66
C PHE A 157 -2.03 -22.19 8.69
N ILE A 158 -2.08 -21.82 9.97
CA ILE A 158 -2.60 -22.67 11.05
C ILE A 158 -4.11 -22.85 10.93
N ALA A 159 -4.84 -21.77 10.59
CA ALA A 159 -6.31 -21.80 10.52
C ALA A 159 -6.86 -22.75 9.42
N GLU A 160 -6.07 -23.04 8.38
CA GLU A 160 -6.46 -23.98 7.32
C GLU A 160 -6.34 -25.46 7.73
N ARG A 161 -5.84 -25.75 8.93
CA ARG A 161 -5.50 -27.12 9.34
C ARG A 161 -6.28 -27.55 10.55
N GLU A 162 -6.60 -28.84 10.57
CA GLU A 162 -7.27 -29.44 11.71
C GLU A 162 -6.28 -29.57 12.88
N GLU A 163 -6.75 -29.23 14.08
CA GLU A 163 -5.95 -29.22 15.32
C GLU A 163 -5.23 -30.53 15.60
N HIS A 164 -5.85 -31.68 15.22
CA HIS A 164 -5.27 -33.00 15.46
C HIS A 164 -3.96 -33.24 14.67
N ILE A 165 -3.76 -32.56 13.53
CA ILE A 165 -2.54 -32.67 12.73
C ILE A 165 -1.35 -32.08 13.51
N PHE A 166 -1.56 -30.97 14.18
CA PHE A 166 -0.53 -30.35 15.02
C PHE A 166 -0.24 -31.19 16.26
N LYS A 167 -1.27 -31.71 16.94
CA LYS A 167 -1.13 -32.54 18.13
C LYS A 167 -0.31 -33.82 17.89
N LYS A 168 -0.37 -34.37 16.68
CA LYS A 168 0.38 -35.58 16.28
C LYS A 168 1.82 -35.28 15.88
N SER A 169 2.10 -34.08 15.34
CA SER A 169 3.34 -33.76 14.65
C SER A 169 4.27 -32.83 15.41
N LEU A 170 3.80 -32.19 16.51
CA LEU A 170 4.53 -31.15 17.22
C LEU A 170 4.68 -31.47 18.71
N PRO A 171 5.77 -31.00 19.35
CA PRO A 171 5.94 -31.04 20.79
C PRO A 171 4.90 -30.16 21.51
N ARG A 172 4.53 -30.55 22.74
CA ARG A 172 3.54 -29.81 23.54
C ARG A 172 3.89 -28.32 23.76
N GLU A 173 5.16 -28.02 23.88
CA GLU A 173 5.69 -26.65 24.10
C GLU A 173 5.31 -25.68 22.96
N VAL A 174 5.10 -26.21 21.75
CA VAL A 174 4.74 -25.42 20.57
C VAL A 174 3.26 -25.06 20.53
N PHE A 175 2.40 -25.83 21.27
CA PHE A 175 0.96 -25.55 21.27
C PHE A 175 0.61 -24.22 21.90
N ALA A 176 1.27 -23.82 22.98
CA ALA A 176 1.05 -22.53 23.62
C ALA A 176 1.33 -21.36 22.66
N LEU A 177 2.38 -21.50 21.83
CA LEU A 177 2.69 -20.50 20.80
C LEU A 177 1.62 -20.50 19.69
N ILE A 178 1.15 -21.67 19.24
CA ILE A 178 0.07 -21.77 18.24
C ILE A 178 -1.21 -21.15 18.75
N GLU A 179 -1.61 -21.45 19.99
CA GLU A 179 -2.79 -20.86 20.62
C GLU A 179 -2.67 -19.34 20.75
N SER A 180 -1.49 -18.84 21.12
CA SER A 180 -1.22 -17.40 21.17
C SER A 180 -1.37 -16.73 19.82
N ILE A 181 -0.85 -17.36 18.73
CA ILE A 181 -0.98 -16.85 17.37
C ILE A 181 -2.43 -16.82 16.89
N GLN A 182 -3.22 -17.82 17.25
CA GLN A 182 -4.65 -17.89 16.91
C GLN A 182 -5.51 -16.95 17.74
N GLY A 183 -5.14 -16.72 19.02
CA GLY A 183 -5.92 -15.97 19.99
C GLY A 183 -5.79 -14.44 19.84
N GLU A 184 -4.69 -13.94 19.29
CA GLU A 184 -4.45 -12.50 19.14
C GLU A 184 -4.08 -12.13 17.71
N LYS A 185 -4.52 -10.94 17.28
CA LYS A 185 -4.06 -10.33 16.03
C LYS A 185 -2.67 -9.74 16.22
N GLY A 186 -1.80 -9.86 15.23
CA GLY A 186 -0.43 -9.33 15.25
C GLY A 186 -0.34 -7.85 15.60
N GLU A 187 -1.27 -7.04 15.09
CA GLU A 187 -1.43 -5.63 15.39
C GLU A 187 -1.55 -5.33 16.90
N LYS A 188 -2.35 -6.13 17.63
CA LYS A 188 -2.52 -5.98 19.08
C LYS A 188 -1.25 -6.34 19.86
N VAL A 189 -0.53 -7.35 19.41
CA VAL A 189 0.74 -7.76 20.02
C VAL A 189 1.76 -6.64 19.90
N VAL A 190 1.89 -6.10 18.69
CA VAL A 190 2.79 -5.00 18.40
C VAL A 190 2.51 -3.76 19.24
N TYR A 191 1.25 -3.36 19.35
CA TYR A 191 0.87 -2.17 20.12
C TYR A 191 1.23 -2.25 21.63
N ARG A 192 1.32 -3.48 22.18
CA ARG A 192 1.56 -3.72 23.60
C ARG A 192 3.01 -4.13 23.93
N SER A 193 3.85 -4.34 22.91
CA SER A 193 5.19 -4.89 23.10
C SER A 193 6.28 -3.87 22.82
N THR A 194 7.40 -4.01 23.52
CA THR A 194 8.63 -3.26 23.24
C THR A 194 9.32 -3.84 22.01
N LYS A 195 10.31 -3.12 21.48
CA LYS A 195 11.08 -3.58 20.31
C LYS A 195 11.81 -4.89 20.62
N GLU A 196 12.43 -4.97 21.80
CA GLU A 196 13.17 -6.14 22.26
C GLU A 196 12.28 -7.38 22.36
N GLU A 197 11.05 -7.21 22.85
CA GLU A 197 10.05 -8.29 22.92
C GLU A 197 9.62 -8.75 21.54
N ILE A 198 9.46 -7.81 20.60
CA ILE A 198 9.13 -8.16 19.20
C ILE A 198 10.28 -8.91 18.54
N ASP A 199 11.53 -8.52 18.76
CA ASP A 199 12.70 -9.21 18.23
C ASP A 199 12.79 -10.67 18.72
N ILE A 200 12.55 -10.91 20.01
CA ILE A 200 12.48 -12.26 20.58
C ILE A 200 11.35 -13.07 19.94
N ARG A 201 10.16 -12.51 19.86
CA ARG A 201 8.99 -13.15 19.23
C ARG A 201 9.23 -13.45 17.75
N MET A 202 9.89 -12.56 17.02
CA MET A 202 10.25 -12.79 15.60
C MET A 202 11.12 -14.05 15.45
N VAL A 203 12.09 -14.28 16.34
CA VAL A 203 12.92 -15.49 16.34
C VAL A 203 12.07 -16.75 16.59
N GLU A 204 11.13 -16.70 17.52
CA GLU A 204 10.22 -17.81 17.82
C GLU A 204 9.30 -18.13 16.64
N LEU A 205 8.71 -17.12 16.01
CA LEU A 205 7.88 -17.28 14.82
C LEU A 205 8.68 -17.86 13.65
N GLY A 206 9.92 -17.40 13.45
CA GLY A 206 10.82 -17.94 12.43
C GLY A 206 11.14 -19.42 12.64
N LYS A 207 11.43 -19.84 13.86
CA LYS A 207 11.65 -21.25 14.21
C LYS A 207 10.40 -22.11 13.93
N LEU A 208 9.20 -21.56 14.23
CA LEU A 208 7.95 -22.24 13.96
C LEU A 208 7.68 -22.37 12.45
N MET A 209 7.90 -21.29 11.67
CA MET A 209 7.78 -21.32 10.21
C MET A 209 8.72 -22.37 9.59
N HIS A 210 9.99 -22.38 9.99
CA HIS A 210 10.96 -23.35 9.51
C HIS A 210 10.53 -24.79 9.81
N ARG A 211 10.04 -25.04 11.02
CA ARG A 211 9.50 -26.34 11.39
C ARG A 211 8.31 -26.76 10.55
N PHE A 212 7.37 -25.84 10.29
CA PHE A 212 6.22 -26.11 9.43
C PHE A 212 6.64 -26.41 7.99
N ILE A 213 7.60 -25.66 7.45
CA ILE A 213 8.16 -25.92 6.13
C ILE A 213 8.72 -27.34 6.02
N GLY A 214 9.45 -27.79 7.04
CA GLY A 214 10.00 -29.14 7.07
C GLY A 214 8.92 -30.24 7.20
N LEU A 215 7.92 -30.03 8.03
CA LEU A 215 6.87 -31.03 8.29
C LEU A 215 5.86 -31.18 7.15
N PHE A 216 5.54 -30.09 6.46
CA PHE A 216 4.47 -30.03 5.46
C PHE A 216 4.96 -29.94 4.01
N ASN A 217 6.24 -30.12 3.77
CA ASN A 217 6.87 -29.98 2.44
C ASN A 217 6.38 -30.97 1.38
N LYS A 218 5.74 -32.07 1.79
CA LYS A 218 5.23 -33.15 0.90
C LYS A 218 3.75 -32.96 0.50
N HIS A 219 3.09 -31.94 1.01
CA HIS A 219 1.67 -31.72 0.80
C HIS A 219 1.44 -30.39 0.08
N ASP A 220 0.66 -30.42 -0.98
CA ASP A 220 0.25 -29.22 -1.71
C ASP A 220 -0.87 -28.50 -0.94
N TYR A 221 -0.49 -27.80 0.13
CA TYR A 221 -1.40 -26.98 0.90
C TYR A 221 -1.41 -25.56 0.33
N GLY A 222 -2.58 -24.99 0.07
CA GLY A 222 -2.76 -23.72 -0.60
C GLY A 222 -1.94 -22.53 -0.03
N ARG A 223 -1.67 -22.54 1.28
CA ARG A 223 -0.85 -21.47 1.92
C ARG A 223 0.60 -21.89 2.21
N TYR A 224 1.00 -23.08 1.85
CA TYR A 224 2.38 -23.53 2.06
C TYR A 224 3.38 -22.70 1.25
N ALA A 225 3.06 -22.43 0.00
CA ALA A 225 3.90 -21.60 -0.87
C ALA A 225 4.09 -20.18 -0.30
N THR A 226 3.00 -19.57 0.20
CA THR A 226 3.05 -18.26 0.86
C THR A 226 3.91 -18.29 2.12
N LEU A 227 3.73 -19.31 2.98
CA LEU A 227 4.52 -19.49 4.20
C LEU A 227 6.01 -19.58 3.86
N LYS A 228 6.38 -20.39 2.87
CA LYS A 228 7.76 -20.57 2.42
C LYS A 228 8.34 -19.27 1.86
N THR A 229 7.62 -18.57 0.98
CA THR A 229 8.05 -17.30 0.40
C THR A 229 8.30 -16.24 1.46
N VAL A 230 7.37 -16.06 2.42
CA VAL A 230 7.54 -15.09 3.51
C VAL A 230 8.72 -15.47 4.41
N PHE A 231 8.91 -16.76 4.68
CA PHE A 231 10.07 -17.21 5.45
C PHE A 231 11.39 -16.87 4.74
N GLU A 232 11.53 -17.20 3.46
CA GLU A 232 12.72 -16.90 2.65
C GLU A 232 13.01 -15.40 2.53
N GLN A 233 11.97 -14.55 2.53
CA GLN A 233 12.11 -13.10 2.49
C GLN A 233 12.50 -12.48 3.84
N GLN A 234 12.05 -13.06 4.95
CA GLN A 234 12.19 -12.47 6.28
C GLN A 234 13.32 -13.06 7.12
N TYR A 235 13.77 -14.27 6.78
CA TYR A 235 14.81 -14.99 7.52
C TYR A 235 15.88 -15.52 6.58
N SER A 236 17.15 -15.33 6.96
CA SER A 236 18.28 -16.04 6.36
C SER A 236 18.54 -17.32 7.16
N VAL A 237 18.59 -18.46 6.49
CA VAL A 237 19.03 -19.70 7.11
C VAL A 237 20.55 -19.67 7.12
N GLY A 238 21.14 -19.42 8.30
CA GLY A 238 22.59 -19.53 8.51
C GLY A 238 23.03 -20.99 8.62
#